data_d1df4d482a01d7228f8e9e85ab85594e
#
_entry.id   d1df4d482a01d7228f8e9e85ab85594e
#
_cell.length_a   1.000
_cell.length_b   1.000
_cell.length_c   1.000
_cell.angle_alpha   90.00
_cell.angle_beta   90.00
_cell.angle_gamma   90.00
#
_symmetry.space_group_name_H-M   'P 1'
#
loop_
_entity.id
_entity.type
_entity.pdbx_description
1 polymer ?
#
loop_
_entity_poly.entity_id
_entity_poly.type
_entity_poly.pdbx_seq_one_letter_code
_entity_poly.pdbx_strand_id
1 'polypeptide(L)' 'MFGISTCIIAKNEEFNIKQVIDSVRKFSNEVIVIDNNSTDNTASIAKQNGAFVFSYTGNEEHEQRNM' A
#
# COMPACT_ATOMS: atom_id res chain seq x y z
N MET A 1 -22.12 -10.67 5.64
CA MET A 1 -21.02 -10.84 4.77
C MET A 1 -19.74 -10.29 5.32
N PHE A 2 -18.66 -10.97 5.19
CA PHE A 2 -17.43 -10.54 5.76
C PHE A 2 -16.64 -9.75 4.74
N GLY A 3 -16.04 -8.69 5.17
CA GLY A 3 -15.15 -7.92 4.33
C GLY A 3 -13.76 -8.50 4.38
N ILE A 4 -13.06 -8.42 3.28
CA ILE A 4 -11.68 -8.84 3.20
C ILE A 4 -10.84 -7.63 2.89
N SER A 5 -9.84 -7.38 3.71
CA SER A 5 -8.90 -6.29 3.49
C SER A 5 -7.55 -6.89 3.13
N THR A 6 -6.96 -6.39 2.05
CA THR A 6 -5.65 -6.85 1.63
C THR A 6 -4.65 -5.74 1.88
N CYS A 7 -3.55 -6.06 2.53
CA CYS A 7 -2.51 -5.10 2.83
C CYS A 7 -1.29 -5.41 1.95
N ILE A 8 -0.84 -4.42 1.21
CA ILE A 8 0.30 -4.55 0.32
C ILE A 8 1.38 -3.61 0.78
N ILE A 9 2.58 -4.12 0.94
CA ILE A 9 3.73 -3.29 1.27
C ILE A 9 4.51 -3.07 -0.02
N ALA A 10 4.67 -1.83 -0.42
CA ALA A 10 5.27 -1.52 -1.71
C ALA A 10 6.40 -0.53 -1.58
N LYS A 11 7.41 -0.70 -2.39
CA LYS A 11 8.50 0.25 -2.51
C LYS A 11 8.91 0.32 -3.96
N ASN A 12 8.78 1.52 -4.55
CA ASN A 12 9.17 1.76 -5.94
C ASN A 12 8.54 0.78 -6.91
N GLU A 13 7.21 0.67 -6.82
CA GLU A 13 6.45 -0.24 -7.65
C GLU A 13 5.52 0.50 -8.61
N GLU A 14 5.89 1.69 -9.05
CA GLU A 14 4.96 2.50 -9.82
C GLU A 14 4.49 1.81 -11.10
N PHE A 15 5.29 0.94 -11.69
CA PHE A 15 4.88 0.29 -12.92
C PHE A 15 4.02 -0.94 -12.69
N ASN A 16 3.98 -1.44 -11.47
CA ASN A 16 3.26 -2.66 -11.16
C ASN A 16 2.13 -2.49 -10.18
N ILE A 17 2.12 -1.40 -9.42
CA ILE A 17 1.19 -1.28 -8.30
C ILE A 17 -0.28 -1.28 -8.75
N LYS A 18 -0.59 -0.67 -9.89
CA LYS A 18 -1.96 -0.68 -10.38
C LYS A 18 -2.42 -2.09 -10.68
N GLN A 19 -1.55 -2.87 -11.32
CA GLN A 19 -1.87 -4.22 -11.68
C GLN A 19 -2.09 -5.09 -10.45
N VAL A 20 -1.27 -4.89 -9.44
CA VAL A 20 -1.40 -5.63 -8.20
C VAL A 20 -2.71 -5.26 -7.52
N ILE A 21 -3.05 -3.98 -7.45
CA ILE A 21 -4.28 -3.54 -6.83
C ILE A 21 -5.48 -4.11 -7.57
N ASP A 22 -5.45 -4.07 -8.90
CA ASP A 22 -6.55 -4.62 -9.70
C ASP A 22 -6.73 -6.10 -9.44
N SER A 23 -5.63 -6.83 -9.28
CA SER A 23 -5.69 -8.27 -9.04
C SER A 23 -6.32 -8.58 -7.69
N VAL A 24 -5.90 -7.90 -6.64
CA VAL A 24 -6.42 -8.22 -5.31
C VAL A 24 -7.85 -7.72 -5.14
N ARG A 25 -8.25 -6.70 -5.90
CA ARG A 25 -9.59 -6.16 -5.77
C ARG A 25 -10.65 -7.17 -6.20
N LYS A 26 -10.26 -8.20 -6.94
CA LYS A 26 -11.20 -9.21 -7.36
C LYS A 26 -11.73 -10.02 -6.17
N PHE A 27 -10.98 -10.08 -5.08
CA PHE A 27 -11.42 -10.82 -3.91
C PHE A 27 -11.35 -10.03 -2.62
N SER A 28 -10.98 -8.76 -2.68
CA SER A 28 -10.88 -7.94 -1.48
C SER A 28 -11.85 -6.79 -1.54
N ASN A 29 -12.48 -6.48 -0.41
CA ASN A 29 -13.36 -5.33 -0.33
C ASN A 29 -12.57 -4.05 -0.19
N GLU A 30 -11.39 -4.13 0.37
CA GLU A 30 -10.60 -2.93 0.55
C GLU A 30 -9.13 -3.28 0.38
N VAL A 31 -8.39 -2.37 -0.24
CA VAL A 31 -6.97 -2.56 -0.47
C VAL A 31 -6.22 -1.47 0.26
N ILE A 32 -5.27 -1.87 1.09
CA ILE A 32 -4.45 -0.96 1.86
C ILE A 32 -3.02 -1.09 1.35
N VAL A 33 -2.41 0.02 0.97
CA VAL A 33 -1.03 0.00 0.50
C VAL A 33 -0.18 0.75 1.50
N ILE A 34 0.85 0.10 2.00
CA ILE A 34 1.82 0.73 2.85
C ILE A 34 3.02 1.05 1.99
N ASP A 35 3.23 2.34 1.74
CA ASP A 35 4.31 2.78 0.88
C ASP A 35 5.56 2.90 1.70
N ASN A 36 6.53 2.03 1.46
CA ASN A 36 7.74 1.97 2.23
C ASN A 36 8.77 2.90 1.62
N ASN A 37 8.53 4.21 1.78
CA ASN A 37 9.51 5.22 1.40
C ASN A 37 9.85 5.20 -0.08
N SER A 38 8.86 5.06 -0.95
CA SER A 38 9.11 5.06 -2.38
C SER A 38 9.54 6.44 -2.85
N THR A 39 10.46 6.46 -3.81
CA THR A 39 10.91 7.71 -4.41
C THR A 39 10.24 7.96 -5.76
N ASP A 40 9.37 7.04 -6.19
CA ASP A 40 8.64 7.20 -7.44
C ASP A 40 7.18 7.51 -7.15
N ASN A 41 6.29 7.28 -8.11
CA ASN A 41 4.89 7.62 -7.99
C ASN A 41 4.02 6.49 -7.43
N THR A 42 4.60 5.53 -6.77
CA THR A 42 3.87 4.37 -6.25
C THR A 42 2.67 4.79 -5.40
N ALA A 43 2.87 5.67 -4.45
CA ALA A 43 1.79 6.08 -3.55
C ALA A 43 0.68 6.81 -4.31
N SER A 44 1.05 7.69 -5.23
CA SER A 44 0.06 8.43 -6.01
C SER A 44 -0.79 7.52 -6.86
N ILE A 45 -0.15 6.56 -7.52
CA ILE A 45 -0.86 5.63 -8.37
C ILE A 45 -1.78 4.75 -7.55
N ALA A 46 -1.32 4.30 -6.39
CA ALA A 46 -2.15 3.48 -5.52
C ALA A 46 -3.40 4.24 -5.08
N LYS A 47 -3.23 5.50 -4.71
CA LYS A 47 -4.34 6.32 -4.29
C LYS A 47 -5.32 6.54 -5.45
N GLN A 48 -4.81 6.78 -6.65
CA GLN A 48 -5.66 6.99 -7.81
C GLN A 48 -6.47 5.75 -8.15
N ASN A 49 -5.99 4.59 -7.75
CA ASN A 49 -6.69 3.35 -8.02
C ASN A 49 -7.54 2.86 -6.85
N GLY A 50 -7.80 3.75 -5.91
CA GLY A 50 -8.77 3.47 -4.87
C GLY A 50 -8.24 2.78 -3.63
N ALA A 51 -6.93 2.65 -3.50
CA ALA A 51 -6.37 2.04 -2.30
C ALA A 51 -6.24 3.09 -1.20
N PHE A 52 -6.29 2.62 0.03
CA PHE A 52 -5.94 3.46 1.17
C PHE A 52 -4.42 3.39 1.31
N VAL A 53 -3.75 4.52 1.29
CA VAL A 53 -2.30 4.54 1.27
C VAL A 53 -1.77 5.16 2.55
N PHE A 54 -0.85 4.45 3.18
CA PHE A 54 -0.14 4.94 4.36
C PHE A 54 1.35 4.92 4.04
N SER A 55 2.04 5.98 4.39
CA SER A 55 3.48 6.06 4.13
C SER A 55 4.25 5.64 5.36
N TYR A 56 5.28 4.86 5.15
CA TYR A 56 6.15 4.44 6.23
C TYR A 56 7.54 5.00 5.98
N THR A 57 8.07 5.73 6.95
CA THR A 57 9.43 6.18 6.82
C THR A 57 10.22 5.38 7.83
N GLY A 58 11.28 4.85 7.43
CA GLY A 58 12.06 3.98 8.25
C GLY A 58 12.49 4.55 9.57
N ASN A 59 12.43 5.86 9.72
CA ASN A 59 12.83 6.45 10.93
C ASN A 59 11.90 6.25 12.04
N GLU A 60 10.72 5.84 11.80
CA GLU A 60 9.81 5.76 12.81
C GLU A 60 9.77 4.54 13.49
N GLU A 61 10.53 3.67 13.09
CA GLU A 61 10.52 2.54 13.74
C GLU A 61 11.12 2.61 14.93
N HIS A 62 11.53 3.11 15.25
CA HIS A 62 11.99 3.11 16.39
C HIS A 62 11.23 3.28 17.25
N GLU A 63 10.67 3.42 16.95
CA GLU A 63 9.99 3.60 17.63
C GLU A 63 9.15 2.89 17.83
N GLN A 64 8.86 2.41 17.50
CA GLN A 64 8.13 1.74 17.58
C GLN A 64 8.41 0.77 18.21
N ARG A 65 9.25 0.77 18.45
CA ARG A 65 9.55 0.22 19.02
C ARG A 65 9.58 -0.03 19.91
N ASN A 66 9.55 0.41 19.84
CA ASN A 66 9.61 0.49 20.38
C ASN A 66 9.57 0.36 20.96
N MET A 67 9.49 0.13 21.03
CA MET A 67 9.29 0.28 21.12
C MET A 67 9.35 0.09 21.42
#